data_e8e7b5c0f8d25aecc48c04cbd501625a
#
_entry.id   e8e7b5c0f8d25aecc48c04cbd501625a
#
_cell.length_a   1.000
_cell.length_b   1.000
_cell.length_c   1.000
_cell.angle_alpha   90.00
_cell.angle_beta   90.00
_cell.angle_gamma   90.00
#
_symmetry.space_group_name_H-M   'P 1'
#
loop_
_entity.id
_entity.type
_entity.pdbx_description
1 polymer ?
#
loop_
_entity_poly.entity_id
_entity_poly.type
_entity_poly.pdbx_seq_one_letter_code
_entity_poly.pdbx_strand_id
1 'polypeptide(L)'
;VLSTIHTNDSATGITRLVDMGVQPFLVASSLVALQAQRLVRRVCVHCAEPYRPTAAEIEEVGIDSAAFFAGGQPLRVPMRDEHGTVIPITATGSRKLPPVGHIFRTAGCEKCHGSGYSGRTGLYEVLTVTEEIRRLAIRNADSGQIKAAALAQGMRTLRDDGALKVVAGITTLDEVARVTAEES
;
A
#
# COMPACT_ATOMS: atom_id res chain seq x y z
N VAL A 1 18.36 -15.73 -3.50
CA VAL A 1 17.68 -15.89 -4.79
C VAL A 1 16.43 -15.03 -4.76
N LEU A 2 16.15 -14.31 -5.85
CA LEU A 2 14.90 -13.59 -6.08
C LEU A 2 14.16 -14.29 -7.21
N SER A 3 12.84 -14.42 -7.10
CA SER A 3 11.96 -14.98 -8.11
C SER A 3 10.62 -14.24 -8.13
N THR A 4 9.80 -14.47 -9.13
CA THR A 4 8.48 -13.87 -9.28
C THR A 4 7.41 -14.94 -9.37
N ILE A 5 6.23 -14.64 -8.84
CA ILE A 5 5.04 -15.47 -8.89
C ILE A 5 3.82 -14.59 -9.17
N HIS A 6 2.84 -15.12 -9.91
CA HIS A 6 1.62 -14.39 -10.23
C HIS A 6 0.58 -14.59 -9.14
N THR A 7 0.41 -13.55 -8.30
CA THR A 7 -0.59 -13.50 -7.23
C THR A 7 -1.11 -12.06 -7.05
N ASN A 8 -2.27 -11.90 -6.41
CA ASN A 8 -2.85 -10.58 -6.16
C ASN A 8 -2.21 -9.89 -4.97
N ASP A 9 -1.87 -10.64 -3.91
CA ASP A 9 -1.23 -10.15 -2.70
C ASP A 9 -0.08 -11.08 -2.26
N SER A 10 0.66 -10.67 -1.24
CA SER A 10 1.82 -11.40 -0.74
C SER A 10 1.45 -12.68 0.02
N ALA A 11 0.32 -12.69 0.75
CA ALA A 11 -0.12 -13.87 1.51
C ALA A 11 -0.52 -15.04 0.59
N THR A 12 -1.24 -14.72 -0.48
CA THR A 12 -1.61 -15.70 -1.53
C THR A 12 -0.38 -16.31 -2.20
N GLY A 13 0.75 -15.61 -2.21
CA GLY A 13 2.02 -16.14 -2.74
C GLY A 13 2.49 -17.39 -2.01
N ILE A 14 2.27 -17.50 -0.69
CA ILE A 14 2.63 -18.68 0.11
C ILE A 14 1.76 -19.87 -0.27
N THR A 15 0.44 -19.69 -0.28
CA THR A 15 -0.50 -20.78 -0.62
C THR A 15 -0.33 -21.22 -2.07
N ARG A 16 -0.06 -20.28 -2.99
CA ARG A 16 0.19 -20.59 -4.39
C ARG A 16 1.40 -21.48 -4.62
N LEU A 17 2.49 -21.27 -3.88
CA LEU A 17 3.66 -22.15 -3.94
C LEU A 17 3.32 -23.57 -3.49
N VAL A 18 2.53 -23.72 -2.44
CA VAL A 18 2.06 -25.04 -1.97
C VAL A 18 1.15 -25.69 -3.00
N ASP A 19 0.21 -24.95 -3.60
CA ASP A 19 -0.67 -25.44 -4.66
C ASP A 19 0.07 -25.90 -5.92
N MET A 20 1.23 -25.30 -6.18
CA MET A 20 2.14 -25.71 -7.26
C MET A 20 2.95 -26.97 -6.91
N GLY A 21 2.73 -27.56 -5.74
CA GLY A 21 3.38 -28.81 -5.30
C GLY A 21 4.66 -28.60 -4.51
N VAL A 22 5.04 -27.38 -4.15
CA VAL A 22 6.18 -27.15 -3.24
C VAL A 22 5.79 -27.59 -1.84
N GLN A 23 6.60 -28.45 -1.23
CA GLN A 23 6.33 -28.94 0.12
C GLN A 23 6.27 -27.78 1.13
N PRO A 24 5.25 -27.73 2.02
CA PRO A 24 5.08 -26.63 2.96
C PRO A 24 6.29 -26.32 3.83
N PHE A 25 7.04 -27.35 4.25
CA PHE A 25 8.24 -27.16 5.06
C PHE A 25 9.37 -26.50 4.26
N LEU A 26 9.45 -26.71 2.93
CA LEU A 26 10.41 -26.04 2.05
C LEU A 26 10.03 -24.56 1.86
N VAL A 27 8.75 -24.27 1.67
CA VAL A 27 8.24 -22.89 1.62
C VAL A 27 8.62 -22.17 2.91
N ALA A 28 8.27 -22.76 4.07
CA ALA A 28 8.53 -22.16 5.37
C ALA A 28 10.02 -21.94 5.68
N SER A 29 10.90 -22.86 5.24
CA SER A 29 12.34 -22.76 5.53
C SER A 29 13.12 -21.88 4.55
N SER A 30 12.64 -21.73 3.32
CA SER A 30 13.38 -21.03 2.24
C SER A 30 12.95 -19.59 2.05
N LEU A 31 11.67 -19.24 2.35
CA LEU A 31 11.18 -17.89 2.16
C LEU A 31 11.63 -16.97 3.29
N VAL A 32 12.10 -15.79 2.91
CA VAL A 32 12.45 -14.69 3.82
C VAL A 32 11.33 -13.64 3.82
N ALA A 33 10.87 -13.27 2.65
CA ALA A 33 9.79 -12.31 2.47
C ALA A 33 9.11 -12.51 1.10
N LEU A 34 7.87 -12.04 1.00
CA LEU A 34 7.15 -11.89 -0.27
C LEU A 34 6.76 -10.42 -0.43
N GLN A 35 6.85 -9.93 -1.65
CA GLN A 35 6.46 -8.56 -1.97
C GLN A 35 5.43 -8.58 -3.10
N ALA A 36 4.25 -8.02 -2.83
CA ALA A 36 3.32 -7.65 -3.89
C ALA A 36 3.56 -6.20 -4.32
N GLN A 37 3.32 -5.92 -5.60
CA GLN A 37 3.50 -4.59 -6.19
C GLN A 37 2.39 -4.30 -7.20
N ARG A 38 1.90 -3.05 -7.19
CA ARG A 38 1.05 -2.48 -8.23
C ARG A 38 1.59 -1.12 -8.66
N LEU A 39 1.32 -0.70 -9.88
CA LEU A 39 1.72 0.62 -10.37
C LEU A 39 0.52 1.56 -10.39
N VAL A 40 0.68 2.74 -9.81
CA VAL A 40 -0.25 3.87 -9.86
C VAL A 40 0.37 5.04 -10.60
N ARG A 41 -0.46 5.84 -11.27
CA ARG A 41 -0.02 7.08 -11.91
C ARG A 41 0.27 8.14 -10.86
N ARG A 42 1.30 8.95 -11.08
CA ARG A 42 1.66 10.07 -10.22
C ARG A 42 0.91 11.31 -10.68
N VAL A 43 0.37 12.05 -9.72
CA VAL A 43 -0.26 13.35 -9.96
C VAL A 43 0.70 14.28 -10.70
N CYS A 44 0.24 14.97 -11.74
CA CYS A 44 0.99 16.00 -12.43
C CYS A 44 1.15 17.23 -11.52
N VAL A 45 2.38 17.65 -11.25
CA VAL A 45 2.67 18.78 -10.35
C VAL A 45 2.21 20.13 -10.89
N HIS A 46 1.94 20.22 -12.20
CA HIS A 46 1.55 21.48 -12.86
C HIS A 46 0.04 21.73 -12.83
N CYS A 47 -0.79 20.70 -12.63
CA CYS A 47 -2.25 20.82 -12.61
C CYS A 47 -2.89 20.08 -11.42
N ALA A 48 -2.09 19.74 -10.41
CA ALA A 48 -2.60 19.22 -9.15
C ALA A 48 -3.28 20.34 -8.36
N GLU A 49 -4.53 20.12 -7.98
CA GLU A 49 -5.32 21.05 -7.18
C GLU A 49 -5.67 20.41 -5.84
N PRO A 50 -5.37 21.08 -4.72
CA PRO A 50 -5.81 20.57 -3.43
C PRO A 50 -7.33 20.70 -3.32
N TYR A 51 -7.99 19.65 -2.82
CA TYR A 51 -9.40 19.70 -2.49
C TYR A 51 -9.64 18.99 -1.15
N ARG A 52 -10.74 19.34 -0.48
CA ARG A 52 -11.17 18.70 0.76
C ARG A 52 -12.09 17.53 0.41
N PRO A 53 -11.66 16.27 0.62
CA PRO A 53 -12.48 15.10 0.35
C PRO A 53 -13.59 14.95 1.41
N THR A 54 -14.58 14.13 1.13
CA THR A 54 -15.54 13.65 2.13
C THR A 54 -14.89 12.59 3.02
N ALA A 55 -15.46 12.36 4.21
CA ALA A 55 -14.99 11.29 5.10
C ALA A 55 -15.09 9.92 4.43
N ALA A 56 -16.20 9.64 3.71
CA ALA A 56 -16.41 8.38 3.02
C ALA A 56 -15.34 8.10 1.95
N GLU A 57 -14.98 9.09 1.13
CA GLU A 57 -13.95 8.94 0.09
C GLU A 57 -12.59 8.53 0.65
N ILE A 58 -12.17 9.11 1.77
CA ILE A 58 -10.85 8.80 2.34
C ILE A 58 -10.84 7.52 3.17
N GLU A 59 -11.97 7.16 3.79
CA GLU A 59 -12.12 5.90 4.53
C GLU A 59 -12.12 4.68 3.61
N GLU A 60 -12.60 4.83 2.38
CA GLU A 60 -12.58 3.80 1.36
C GLU A 60 -11.15 3.29 1.09
N VAL A 61 -10.14 4.15 1.12
CA VAL A 61 -8.73 3.78 0.92
C VAL A 61 -7.97 3.56 2.24
N GLY A 62 -8.68 3.46 3.37
CA GLY A 62 -8.07 3.14 4.66
C GLY A 62 -7.47 4.32 5.42
N ILE A 63 -7.84 5.55 5.10
CA ILE A 63 -7.45 6.76 5.85
C ILE A 63 -8.46 6.99 6.99
N ASP A 64 -7.95 7.24 8.21
CA ASP A 64 -8.78 7.68 9.33
C ASP A 64 -9.23 9.14 9.11
N SER A 65 -10.52 9.33 8.88
CA SER A 65 -11.08 10.64 8.53
C SER A 65 -10.95 11.66 9.68
N ALA A 66 -11.17 11.26 10.92
CA ALA A 66 -11.09 12.16 12.07
C ALA A 66 -9.65 12.65 12.26
N ALA A 67 -8.68 11.76 12.26
CA ALA A 67 -7.27 12.12 12.37
C ALA A 67 -6.79 12.95 11.17
N PHE A 68 -7.23 12.62 9.96
CA PHE A 68 -6.88 13.34 8.74
C PHE A 68 -7.33 14.81 8.78
N PHE A 69 -8.59 15.08 9.14
CA PHE A 69 -9.11 16.45 9.20
C PHE A 69 -8.57 17.24 10.39
N ALA A 70 -8.18 16.59 11.47
CA ALA A 70 -7.54 17.22 12.63
C ALA A 70 -6.04 17.52 12.41
N GLY A 71 -5.45 17.07 11.31
CA GLY A 71 -4.00 17.21 11.06
C GLY A 71 -3.13 16.25 11.87
N GLY A 72 -3.74 15.19 12.42
CA GLY A 72 -3.05 14.13 13.14
C GLY A 72 -2.46 13.07 12.21
N GLN A 73 -2.18 11.88 12.74
CA GLN A 73 -1.70 10.74 11.96
C GLN A 73 -2.89 9.99 11.34
N PRO A 74 -3.13 10.16 10.03
CA PRO A 74 -4.33 9.65 9.40
C PRO A 74 -4.23 8.19 8.94
N LEU A 75 -3.04 7.58 9.02
CA LEU A 75 -2.80 6.24 8.52
C LEU A 75 -3.09 5.20 9.61
N ARG A 76 -3.84 4.15 9.26
CA ARG A 76 -4.10 3.01 10.15
C ARG A 76 -2.81 2.32 10.56
N VAL A 77 -1.87 2.18 9.62
CA VAL A 77 -0.53 1.63 9.89
C VAL A 77 0.51 2.71 9.59
N PRO A 78 0.95 3.48 10.59
CA PRO A 78 1.92 4.55 10.39
C PRO A 78 3.28 4.01 9.96
N MET A 79 4.03 4.82 9.20
CA MET A 79 5.43 4.54 8.95
C MET A 79 6.22 4.64 10.25
N ARG A 80 7.11 3.68 10.49
CA ARG A 80 8.01 3.68 11.64
C ARG A 80 9.45 3.46 11.20
N ASP A 81 10.39 4.04 11.93
CA ASP A 81 11.81 3.76 11.78
C ASP A 81 12.21 2.43 12.45
N GLU A 82 13.47 2.07 12.40
CA GLU A 82 14.04 0.87 13.02
C GLU A 82 13.89 0.85 14.55
N HIS A 83 13.63 1.99 15.18
CA HIS A 83 13.40 2.13 16.63
C HIS A 83 11.91 2.18 16.97
N GLY A 84 11.01 2.01 15.99
CA GLY A 84 9.56 2.04 16.20
C GLY A 84 8.96 3.45 16.27
N THR A 85 9.74 4.52 16.06
CA THR A 85 9.27 5.90 16.06
C THR A 85 8.47 6.18 14.79
N VAL A 86 7.32 6.85 14.93
CA VAL A 86 6.49 7.23 13.78
C VAL A 86 7.23 8.25 12.92
N ILE A 87 7.47 7.90 11.66
CA ILE A 87 8.08 8.79 10.67
C ILE A 87 6.99 9.69 10.09
N PRO A 88 7.13 11.03 10.15
CA PRO A 88 6.17 11.94 9.55
C PRO A 88 6.17 11.82 8.02
N ILE A 89 5.00 12.01 7.41
CA ILE A 89 4.88 12.11 5.96
C ILE A 89 5.52 13.43 5.53
N THR A 90 6.56 13.34 4.71
CA THR A 90 7.29 14.50 4.21
C THR A 90 7.17 14.60 2.68
N ALA A 91 7.30 15.82 2.17
CA ALA A 91 7.37 16.05 0.73
C ALA A 91 8.64 15.41 0.15
N THR A 92 8.50 14.70 -0.98
CA THR A 92 9.61 14.08 -1.68
C THR A 92 10.00 14.94 -2.88
N GLY A 93 11.21 15.46 -2.89
CA GLY A 93 11.73 16.32 -3.95
C GLY A 93 11.04 17.69 -4.00
N SER A 94 10.77 18.19 -5.20
CA SER A 94 10.13 19.50 -5.42
C SER A 94 8.60 19.50 -5.20
N ARG A 95 8.03 18.40 -4.75
CA ARG A 95 6.59 18.27 -4.56
C ARG A 95 6.17 18.86 -3.21
N LYS A 96 5.16 19.73 -3.22
CA LYS A 96 4.54 20.24 -1.99
C LYS A 96 3.53 19.21 -1.47
N LEU A 97 3.42 19.09 -0.15
CA LEU A 97 2.31 18.36 0.47
C LEU A 97 1.01 19.15 0.27
N PRO A 98 -0.13 18.46 0.16
CA PRO A 98 -1.41 19.14 0.24
C PRO A 98 -1.58 19.77 1.62
N PRO A 99 -2.39 20.84 1.76
CA PRO A 99 -2.74 21.41 3.07
C PRO A 99 -3.40 20.35 3.97
N VAL A 100 -3.36 20.59 5.29
CA VAL A 100 -4.04 19.73 6.28
C VAL A 100 -5.52 19.55 5.90
N GLY A 101 -5.99 18.30 5.95
CA GLY A 101 -7.36 17.95 5.58
C GLY A 101 -7.67 18.04 4.09
N HIS A 102 -6.64 18.12 3.24
CA HIS A 102 -6.76 18.13 1.78
C HIS A 102 -5.90 17.03 1.15
N ILE A 103 -6.32 16.63 -0.04
CA ILE A 103 -5.57 15.76 -0.95
C ILE A 103 -5.59 16.38 -2.35
N PHE A 104 -4.84 15.81 -3.29
CA PHE A 104 -4.84 16.32 -4.66
C PHE A 104 -5.84 15.58 -5.56
N ARG A 105 -6.52 16.36 -6.41
CA ARG A 105 -7.16 15.93 -7.65
C ARG A 105 -6.39 16.46 -8.85
N THR A 106 -6.70 15.97 -10.02
CA THR A 106 -6.03 16.36 -11.26
C THR A 106 -7.01 17.03 -12.22
N ALA A 107 -6.65 18.21 -12.74
CA ALA A 107 -7.48 18.91 -13.74
C ALA A 107 -7.07 18.59 -15.18
N GLY A 108 -5.82 18.16 -15.40
CA GLY A 108 -5.22 18.04 -16.73
C GLY A 108 -4.61 19.35 -17.21
N CYS A 109 -3.49 19.29 -17.93
CA CYS A 109 -2.84 20.44 -18.56
C CYS A 109 -2.01 20.00 -19.77
N GLU A 110 -1.46 20.96 -20.52
CA GLU A 110 -0.59 20.68 -21.66
C GLU A 110 0.64 19.82 -21.29
N LYS A 111 1.24 20.05 -20.12
CA LYS A 111 2.43 19.31 -19.64
C LYS A 111 2.18 17.82 -19.40
N CYS A 112 0.95 17.44 -19.11
CA CYS A 112 0.54 16.05 -18.96
C CYS A 112 -0.36 15.56 -20.09
N HIS A 113 -0.46 16.32 -21.18
CA HIS A 113 -1.32 16.02 -22.34
C HIS A 113 -2.78 15.78 -21.94
N GLY A 114 -3.31 16.59 -21.03
CA GLY A 114 -4.69 16.49 -20.55
C GLY A 114 -4.96 15.36 -19.55
N SER A 115 -4.02 14.45 -19.33
CA SER A 115 -4.25 13.25 -18.50
C SER A 115 -4.35 13.52 -16.99
N GLY A 116 -3.80 14.63 -16.50
CA GLY A 116 -3.69 14.94 -15.07
C GLY A 116 -2.54 14.19 -14.36
N TYR A 117 -1.83 13.30 -15.04
CA TYR A 117 -0.80 12.46 -14.46
C TYR A 117 0.52 12.56 -15.20
N SER A 118 1.64 12.32 -14.48
CA SER A 118 3.00 12.32 -15.03
C SER A 118 3.88 11.29 -14.33
N GLY A 119 4.22 10.23 -15.07
CA GLY A 119 4.97 9.10 -14.55
C GLY A 119 4.15 8.16 -13.65
N ARG A 120 4.82 7.16 -13.10
CA ARG A 120 4.23 6.12 -12.25
C ARG A 120 5.07 5.90 -10.99
N THR A 121 4.45 5.32 -9.97
CA THR A 121 5.12 4.84 -8.76
C THR A 121 4.54 3.49 -8.36
N GLY A 122 5.31 2.68 -7.62
CA GLY A 122 4.82 1.42 -7.07
C GLY A 122 3.96 1.65 -5.82
N LEU A 123 2.98 0.80 -5.62
CA LEU A 123 2.43 0.47 -4.31
C LEU A 123 3.07 -0.86 -3.89
N TYR A 124 3.38 -1.00 -2.62
CA TYR A 124 4.09 -2.16 -2.10
C TYR A 124 3.40 -2.73 -0.87
N GLU A 125 3.29 -4.06 -0.86
CA GLU A 125 2.94 -4.84 0.31
C GLU A 125 4.08 -5.83 0.55
N VAL A 126 4.67 -5.82 1.75
CA VAL A 126 5.80 -6.69 2.09
C VAL A 126 5.43 -7.56 3.27
N LEU A 127 5.30 -8.86 3.03
CA LEU A 127 5.09 -9.89 4.04
C LEU A 127 6.44 -10.48 4.43
N THR A 128 6.86 -10.26 5.67
CA THR A 128 8.05 -10.91 6.24
C THR A 128 7.68 -12.28 6.77
N VAL A 129 8.44 -13.30 6.41
CA VAL A 129 8.19 -14.67 6.84
C VAL A 129 8.76 -14.88 8.23
N THR A 130 7.99 -14.49 9.25
CA THR A 130 8.28 -14.69 10.67
C THR A 130 8.06 -16.13 11.09
N GLU A 131 8.42 -16.48 12.31
CA GLU A 131 8.21 -17.82 12.87
C GLU A 131 6.71 -18.21 12.90
N GLU A 132 5.83 -17.26 13.15
CA GLU A 132 4.38 -17.49 13.11
C GLU A 132 3.90 -17.80 11.70
N ILE A 133 4.33 -17.01 10.71
CA ILE A 133 4.01 -17.24 9.29
C ILE A 133 4.54 -18.61 8.83
N ARG A 134 5.74 -19.00 9.27
CA ARG A 134 6.32 -20.34 9.01
C ARG A 134 5.41 -21.46 9.53
N ARG A 135 4.92 -21.33 10.78
CA ARG A 135 4.01 -22.32 11.37
C ARG A 135 2.69 -22.42 10.61
N LEU A 136 2.13 -21.28 10.18
CA LEU A 136 0.92 -21.25 9.37
C LEU A 136 1.16 -21.92 8.00
N ALA A 137 2.25 -21.62 7.33
CA ALA A 137 2.61 -22.25 6.06
C ALA A 137 2.76 -23.78 6.20
N ILE A 138 3.44 -24.29 7.25
CA ILE A 138 3.60 -25.74 7.49
C ILE A 138 2.27 -26.43 7.72
N ARG A 139 1.30 -25.72 8.35
CA ARG A 139 -0.06 -26.25 8.61
C ARG A 139 -1.01 -26.11 7.43
N ASN A 140 -0.54 -25.65 6.29
CA ASN A 140 -1.38 -25.35 5.12
C ASN A 140 -2.53 -24.39 5.46
N ALA A 141 -2.27 -23.37 6.30
CA ALA A 141 -3.23 -22.33 6.59
C ALA A 141 -3.63 -21.59 5.30
N ASP A 142 -4.88 -21.16 5.23
CA ASP A 142 -5.34 -20.34 4.10
C ASP A 142 -4.70 -18.96 4.06
N SER A 143 -4.78 -18.31 2.90
CA SER A 143 -4.17 -16.97 2.70
C SER A 143 -4.75 -15.91 3.63
N GLY A 144 -6.03 -16.03 4.03
CA GLY A 144 -6.69 -15.12 4.97
C GLY A 144 -6.07 -15.18 6.36
N GLN A 145 -5.81 -16.40 6.87
CA GLN A 145 -5.12 -16.61 8.16
C GLN A 145 -3.69 -16.06 8.13
N ILE A 146 -2.96 -16.30 7.03
CA ILE A 146 -1.61 -15.79 6.84
C ILE A 146 -1.62 -14.26 6.79
N LYS A 147 -2.56 -13.66 6.03
CA LYS A 147 -2.74 -12.21 5.91
C LYS A 147 -3.08 -11.58 7.28
N ALA A 148 -4.01 -12.17 8.02
CA ALA A 148 -4.38 -11.69 9.35
C ALA A 148 -3.18 -11.68 10.32
N ALA A 149 -2.38 -12.75 10.34
CA ALA A 149 -1.18 -12.82 11.15
C ALA A 149 -0.12 -11.77 10.73
N ALA A 150 0.08 -11.57 9.43
CA ALA A 150 1.01 -10.56 8.90
C ALA A 150 0.56 -9.13 9.27
N LEU A 151 -0.73 -8.83 9.16
CA LEU A 151 -1.30 -7.54 9.56
C LEU A 151 -1.12 -7.29 11.06
N ALA A 152 -1.35 -8.29 11.91
CA ALA A 152 -1.13 -8.20 13.35
C ALA A 152 0.35 -7.90 13.70
N GLN A 153 1.29 -8.26 12.82
CA GLN A 153 2.73 -7.98 12.95
C GLN A 153 3.14 -6.65 12.28
N GLY A 154 2.17 -5.85 11.83
CA GLY A 154 2.42 -4.52 11.26
C GLY A 154 2.69 -4.51 9.74
N MET A 155 2.38 -5.58 9.02
CA MET A 155 2.37 -5.54 7.56
C MET A 155 1.38 -4.46 7.08
N ARG A 156 1.78 -3.70 6.07
CA ARG A 156 0.91 -2.78 5.35
C ARG A 156 0.49 -3.41 4.03
N THR A 157 -0.81 -3.30 3.73
CA THR A 157 -1.38 -3.72 2.45
C THR A 157 -1.00 -2.74 1.33
N LEU A 158 -1.23 -3.13 0.09
CA LEU A 158 -1.13 -2.21 -1.05
C LEU A 158 -2.03 -0.98 -0.87
N ARG A 159 -3.21 -1.16 -0.25
CA ARG A 159 -4.16 -0.06 0.05
C ARG A 159 -3.60 0.89 1.11
N ASP A 160 -2.98 0.38 2.17
CA ASP A 160 -2.34 1.21 3.21
C ASP A 160 -1.15 2.02 2.64
N ASP A 161 -0.34 1.42 1.77
CA ASP A 161 0.75 2.13 1.08
C ASP A 161 0.20 3.15 0.07
N GLY A 162 -0.95 2.84 -0.55
CA GLY A 162 -1.71 3.77 -1.39
C GLY A 162 -2.21 4.97 -0.59
N ALA A 163 -2.82 4.74 0.56
CA ALA A 163 -3.29 5.78 1.47
C ALA A 163 -2.16 6.75 1.86
N LEU A 164 -0.99 6.21 2.22
CA LEU A 164 0.22 6.99 2.47
C LEU A 164 0.56 7.90 1.29
N LYS A 165 0.55 7.37 0.07
CA LYS A 165 0.91 8.11 -1.15
C LYS A 165 -0.14 9.16 -1.55
N VAL A 166 -1.42 8.93 -1.22
CA VAL A 166 -2.49 9.94 -1.37
C VAL A 166 -2.25 11.12 -0.43
N VAL A 167 -2.04 10.85 0.86
CA VAL A 167 -1.77 11.89 1.86
C VAL A 167 -0.47 12.65 1.56
N ALA A 168 0.54 11.96 1.03
CA ALA A 168 1.79 12.56 0.55
C ALA A 168 1.66 13.32 -0.79
N GLY A 169 0.46 13.38 -1.38
CA GLY A 169 0.22 14.09 -2.63
C GLY A 169 0.90 13.46 -3.86
N ILE A 170 1.21 12.18 -3.82
CA ILE A 170 1.92 11.48 -4.90
C ILE A 170 0.94 10.93 -5.94
N THR A 171 -0.21 10.43 -5.50
CA THR A 171 -1.26 9.86 -6.35
C THR A 171 -2.64 10.33 -5.89
N THR A 172 -3.71 9.88 -6.55
CA THR A 172 -5.10 10.21 -6.20
C THR A 172 -5.81 9.03 -5.54
N LEU A 173 -6.94 9.30 -4.88
CA LEU A 173 -7.83 8.26 -4.34
C LEU A 173 -8.27 7.28 -5.45
N ASP A 174 -8.73 7.80 -6.58
CA ASP A 174 -9.21 7.00 -7.71
C ASP A 174 -8.17 5.99 -8.21
N GLU A 175 -6.89 6.40 -8.27
CA GLU A 175 -5.82 5.51 -8.70
C GLU A 175 -5.58 4.37 -7.70
N VAL A 176 -5.62 4.68 -6.41
CA VAL A 176 -5.47 3.65 -5.36
C VAL A 176 -6.66 2.72 -5.37
N ALA A 177 -7.89 3.25 -5.34
CA ALA A 177 -9.11 2.44 -5.39
C ALA A 177 -9.13 1.51 -6.61
N ARG A 178 -8.80 2.03 -7.79
CA ARG A 178 -8.76 1.27 -9.04
C ARG A 178 -7.82 0.07 -9.01
N VAL A 179 -6.63 0.21 -8.42
CA VAL A 179 -5.60 -0.87 -8.45
C VAL A 179 -5.66 -1.80 -7.26
N THR A 180 -6.42 -1.43 -6.20
CA THR A 180 -6.59 -2.25 -4.99
C THR A 180 -8.02 -2.83 -4.86
N ALA A 181 -8.89 -2.66 -5.88
CA ALA A 181 -10.27 -3.15 -5.88
C ALA A 181 -10.36 -4.69 -5.77
N GLU A 182 -9.36 -5.42 -6.25
CA GLU A 182 -9.33 -6.89 -6.24
C GLU A 182 -8.90 -7.50 -4.87
N GLU A 183 -8.59 -6.66 -3.87
CA GLU A 183 -8.16 -7.11 -2.55
C GLU A 183 -9.32 -7.23 -1.53
N SER A 184 -10.54 -6.96 -1.99
CA SER A 184 -11.76 -6.90 -1.15
C SER A 184 -12.49 -8.22 -1.12
#